data_e739f07f17a8122a51d511908781d69a
#
_entry.id   e739f07f17a8122a51d511908781d69a
#
_cell.length_a   1.000
_cell.length_b   1.000
_cell.length_c   1.000
_cell.angle_alpha   90.00
_cell.angle_beta   90.00
_cell.angle_gamma   90.00
#
_symmetry.space_group_name_H-M   'P 1'
#
loop_
_entity.id
_entity.type
_entity.pdbx_description
1 polymer ?
#
loop_
_entity_poly.entity_id
_entity_poly.type
_entity_poly.pdbx_seq_one_letter_code
_entity_poly.pdbx_strand_id
1 'polypeptide(L)'
;MEVVEKNNIDVKEEYLQQIIQDTAKYLFKLKYKYNRPRPFQIAEYYNIEDFKRHNLDTAKTPSYPSGHALQGRLIGLVLSKKDPKNTDEYMDIAKKVSESRIMGRVHYVSDKKYGEKLADELFRQMKGNE
;
A
#
# COMPACT_ATOMS: atom_id res chain seq x y z
N MET A 1 6.69 12.47 -1.61
CA MET A 1 7.26 13.58 -2.45
C MET A 1 8.65 14.05 -2.04
N GLU A 2 9.05 13.91 -0.80
CA GLU A 2 10.40 14.29 -0.36
C GLU A 2 11.52 13.59 -1.16
N VAL A 3 11.39 12.29 -1.38
CA VAL A 3 12.37 11.51 -2.13
C VAL A 3 12.41 11.92 -3.60
N VAL A 4 11.28 12.33 -4.16
CA VAL A 4 11.19 12.81 -5.55
C VAL A 4 11.95 14.12 -5.69
N GLU A 5 11.75 15.05 -4.76
CA GLU A 5 12.45 16.35 -4.75
C GLU A 5 13.95 16.16 -4.51
N LYS A 6 14.31 15.30 -3.55
CA LYS A 6 15.72 15.00 -3.21
C LYS A 6 16.48 14.45 -4.41
N ASN A 7 15.87 13.55 -5.17
CA ASN A 7 16.50 12.88 -6.31
C ASN A 7 16.27 13.62 -7.64
N ASN A 8 15.61 14.78 -7.59
CA ASN A 8 15.34 15.63 -8.76
C ASN A 8 14.69 14.87 -9.92
N ILE A 9 13.65 14.10 -9.60
CA ILE A 9 12.90 13.30 -10.59
C ILE A 9 11.81 14.17 -11.21
N ASP A 10 11.66 14.07 -12.54
CA ASP A 10 10.59 14.75 -13.27
C ASP A 10 9.27 13.96 -13.13
N VAL A 11 8.68 14.02 -11.94
CA VAL A 11 7.39 13.41 -11.63
C VAL A 11 6.54 14.42 -10.87
N LYS A 12 5.35 14.68 -11.37
CA LYS A 12 4.42 15.61 -10.71
C LYS A 12 3.63 14.89 -9.63
N GLU A 13 3.39 15.58 -8.52
CA GLU A 13 2.58 15.04 -7.43
C GLU A 13 1.19 14.63 -7.91
N GLU A 14 0.59 15.42 -8.80
CA GLU A 14 -0.74 15.14 -9.38
C GLU A 14 -0.77 13.79 -10.09
N TYR A 15 0.31 13.42 -10.77
CA TYR A 15 0.41 12.13 -11.45
C TYR A 15 0.39 10.98 -10.44
N LEU A 16 1.14 11.10 -9.35
CA LEU A 16 1.15 10.08 -8.30
C LEU A 16 -0.21 9.97 -7.59
N GLN A 17 -0.85 11.11 -7.32
CA GLN A 17 -2.19 11.12 -6.74
C GLN A 17 -3.23 10.49 -7.67
N GLN A 18 -3.10 10.69 -8.97
CA GLN A 18 -3.99 10.09 -9.95
C GLN A 18 -3.86 8.56 -9.96
N ILE A 19 -2.65 8.05 -9.83
CA ILE A 19 -2.41 6.60 -9.70
C ILE A 19 -3.15 6.06 -8.47
N ILE A 20 -3.05 6.74 -7.34
CA ILE A 20 -3.72 6.33 -6.12
C ILE A 20 -5.25 6.32 -6.31
N GLN A 21 -5.80 7.36 -6.91
CA GLN A 21 -7.24 7.45 -7.18
C GLN A 21 -7.72 6.36 -8.13
N ASP A 22 -6.96 6.09 -9.19
CA ASP A 22 -7.33 5.08 -10.18
C ASP A 22 -7.35 3.67 -9.57
N THR A 23 -6.45 3.39 -8.62
CA THR A 23 -6.42 2.10 -7.95
C THR A 23 -7.46 1.98 -6.85
N ALA A 24 -7.94 3.08 -6.30
CA ALA A 24 -8.84 3.09 -5.14
C ALA A 24 -10.14 2.33 -5.38
N LYS A 25 -10.79 2.55 -6.52
CA LYS A 25 -12.04 1.87 -6.87
C LYS A 25 -11.85 0.36 -6.91
N TYR A 26 -10.80 -0.08 -7.57
CA TYR A 26 -10.46 -1.50 -7.69
C TYR A 26 -10.14 -2.10 -6.33
N LEU A 27 -9.36 -1.38 -5.53
CA LEU A 27 -8.99 -1.78 -4.18
C LEU A 27 -10.22 -1.96 -3.28
N PHE A 28 -11.12 -0.98 -3.24
CA PHE A 28 -12.33 -1.07 -2.42
C PHE A 28 -13.24 -2.20 -2.84
N LYS A 29 -13.37 -2.44 -4.15
CA LYS A 29 -14.15 -3.55 -4.66
C LYS A 29 -13.63 -4.88 -4.12
N LEU A 30 -12.31 -5.07 -4.11
CA LEU A 30 -11.69 -6.27 -3.57
C LEU A 30 -11.84 -6.34 -2.04
N LYS A 31 -11.66 -5.24 -1.33
CA LYS A 31 -11.81 -5.19 0.13
C LYS A 31 -13.19 -5.68 0.56
N TYR A 32 -14.25 -5.19 -0.09
CA TYR A 32 -15.60 -5.56 0.27
C TYR A 32 -16.01 -6.93 -0.26
N LYS A 33 -15.37 -7.43 -1.31
CA LYS A 33 -15.56 -8.80 -1.77
C LYS A 33 -15.10 -9.82 -0.73
N TYR A 34 -13.92 -9.61 -0.16
CA TYR A 34 -13.35 -10.51 0.85
C TYR A 34 -13.81 -10.18 2.25
N ASN A 35 -14.06 -8.91 2.52
CA ASN A 35 -14.59 -8.39 3.79
C ASN A 35 -13.86 -8.93 5.03
N ARG A 36 -12.53 -8.96 4.97
CA ARG A 36 -11.69 -9.49 6.06
C ARG A 36 -11.66 -8.51 7.24
N PRO A 37 -11.98 -8.95 8.46
CA PRO A 37 -11.80 -8.10 9.64
C PRO A 37 -10.33 -7.84 9.90
N ARG A 38 -10.03 -6.65 10.43
CA ARG A 38 -8.65 -6.27 10.74
C ARG A 38 -8.16 -6.99 12.01
N PRO A 39 -6.83 -7.12 12.20
CA PRO A 39 -6.30 -7.84 13.37
C PRO A 39 -6.83 -7.33 14.70
N PHE A 40 -6.96 -6.01 14.89
CA PHE A 40 -7.47 -5.45 16.14
C PHE A 40 -8.94 -5.82 16.38
N GLN A 41 -9.73 -5.97 15.31
CA GLN A 41 -11.14 -6.36 15.42
C GLN A 41 -11.29 -7.80 15.91
N ILE A 42 -10.44 -8.69 15.41
CA ILE A 42 -10.40 -10.09 15.87
C ILE A 42 -9.99 -10.15 17.34
N ALA A 43 -8.97 -9.38 17.73
CA ALA A 43 -8.50 -9.34 19.12
C ALA A 43 -9.59 -8.84 20.06
N GLU A 44 -10.31 -7.79 19.69
CA GLU A 44 -11.44 -7.26 20.47
C GLU A 44 -12.55 -8.29 20.64
N TYR A 45 -12.90 -8.99 19.57
CA TYR A 45 -13.94 -10.01 19.56
C TYR A 45 -13.61 -11.14 20.54
N TYR A 46 -12.34 -11.56 20.63
CA TYR A 46 -11.90 -12.65 21.51
C TYR A 46 -11.35 -12.15 22.86
N ASN A 47 -11.50 -10.85 23.16
CA ASN A 47 -11.05 -10.24 24.43
C ASN A 47 -9.56 -10.46 24.72
N ILE A 48 -8.71 -10.26 23.71
CA ILE A 48 -7.25 -10.35 23.86
C ILE A 48 -6.75 -9.02 24.44
N GLU A 49 -6.48 -9.00 25.75
CA GLU A 49 -6.19 -7.76 26.50
C GLU A 49 -4.88 -7.08 26.10
N ASP A 50 -3.85 -7.85 25.75
CA ASP A 50 -2.53 -7.30 25.43
C ASP A 50 -2.41 -6.77 23.99
N PHE A 51 -3.45 -6.93 23.20
CA PHE A 51 -3.46 -6.50 21.82
C PHE A 51 -4.06 -5.10 21.71
N LYS A 52 -3.20 -4.07 21.65
CA LYS A 52 -3.65 -2.69 21.58
C LYS A 52 -3.70 -2.18 20.15
N ARG A 53 -4.78 -1.49 19.83
CA ARG A 53 -4.96 -0.83 18.54
C ARG A 53 -4.21 0.50 18.52
N HIS A 54 -3.50 0.78 17.41
CA HIS A 54 -3.04 2.12 17.10
C HIS A 54 -4.16 2.84 16.33
N ASN A 55 -4.49 4.06 16.73
CA ASN A 55 -5.53 4.85 16.07
C ASN A 55 -5.07 5.33 14.70
N LEU A 56 -5.54 4.66 13.65
CA LEU A 56 -5.24 5.02 12.27
C LEU A 56 -6.59 5.20 11.54
N ASP A 57 -6.84 6.41 11.05
CA ASP A 57 -8.11 6.74 10.38
C ASP A 57 -8.39 5.86 9.16
N THR A 58 -7.33 5.37 8.50
CA THR A 58 -7.44 4.52 7.32
C THR A 58 -7.89 3.09 7.65
N ALA A 59 -8.07 2.74 8.93
CA ALA A 59 -8.44 1.38 9.36
C ALA A 59 -9.97 1.17 9.42
N LYS A 60 -10.76 1.96 8.70
CA LYS A 60 -12.23 1.89 8.72
C LYS A 60 -12.82 0.92 7.69
N THR A 61 -12.01 0.47 6.72
CA THR A 61 -12.44 -0.49 5.69
C THR A 61 -11.92 -1.88 6.00
N PRO A 62 -12.43 -2.94 5.35
CA PRO A 62 -11.87 -4.29 5.51
C PRO A 62 -10.37 -4.34 5.20
N SER A 63 -9.65 -5.30 5.81
CA SER A 63 -8.18 -5.30 5.76
C SER A 63 -7.57 -5.83 4.46
N TYR A 64 -8.24 -6.72 3.77
CA TYR A 64 -7.65 -7.45 2.63
C TYR A 64 -8.20 -6.94 1.31
N PRO A 65 -7.36 -6.59 0.34
CA PRO A 65 -5.90 -6.44 0.45
C PRO A 65 -5.48 -5.11 1.10
N SER A 66 -4.18 -4.98 1.42
CA SER A 66 -3.65 -3.75 2.01
C SER A 66 -3.51 -2.65 0.96
N GLY A 67 -4.22 -1.52 1.18
CA GLY A 67 -4.14 -0.36 0.30
C GLY A 67 -2.77 0.32 0.35
N HIS A 68 -2.19 0.45 1.54
CA HIS A 68 -0.86 1.06 1.69
C HIS A 68 0.22 0.21 1.04
N ALA A 69 0.14 -1.13 1.14
CA ALA A 69 1.09 -2.01 0.47
C ALA A 69 0.96 -1.90 -1.04
N LEU A 70 -0.27 -1.90 -1.57
CA LEU A 70 -0.53 -1.75 -2.99
C LEU A 70 0.00 -0.40 -3.51
N GLN A 71 -0.44 0.68 -2.92
CA GLN A 71 -0.13 2.04 -3.39
C GLN A 71 1.35 2.37 -3.20
N GLY A 72 1.93 2.00 -2.05
CA GLY A 72 3.34 2.25 -1.78
C GLY A 72 4.24 1.54 -2.77
N ARG A 73 3.99 0.25 -3.02
CA ARG A 73 4.80 -0.52 -3.97
C ARG A 73 4.61 -0.04 -5.40
N LEU A 74 3.37 0.28 -5.80
CA LEU A 74 3.11 0.77 -7.16
C LEU A 74 3.84 2.08 -7.43
N ILE A 75 3.78 3.02 -6.50
CA ILE A 75 4.50 4.29 -6.61
C ILE A 75 6.01 4.04 -6.63
N GLY A 76 6.51 3.13 -5.78
CA GLY A 76 7.92 2.75 -5.79
C GLY A 76 8.38 2.21 -7.13
N LEU A 77 7.58 1.37 -7.77
CA LEU A 77 7.86 0.84 -9.10
C LEU A 77 7.86 1.93 -10.17
N VAL A 78 6.90 2.84 -10.12
CA VAL A 78 6.81 3.97 -11.06
C VAL A 78 8.06 4.87 -10.95
N LEU A 79 8.45 5.21 -9.72
CA LEU A 79 9.64 6.03 -9.48
C LEU A 79 10.91 5.31 -9.92
N SER A 80 11.00 4.02 -9.67
CA SER A 80 12.15 3.20 -10.09
C SER A 80 12.30 3.15 -11.60
N LYS A 81 11.18 3.12 -12.35
CA LYS A 81 11.22 3.17 -13.81
C LYS A 81 11.76 4.50 -14.31
N LYS A 82 11.39 5.60 -13.65
CA LYS A 82 11.86 6.94 -14.03
C LYS A 82 13.27 7.24 -13.56
N ASP A 83 13.73 6.60 -12.48
CA ASP A 83 15.04 6.81 -11.90
C ASP A 83 15.63 5.47 -11.44
N PRO A 84 16.07 4.61 -12.38
CA PRO A 84 16.51 3.24 -12.03
C PRO A 84 17.70 3.16 -11.08
N LYS A 85 18.56 4.17 -11.04
CA LYS A 85 19.75 4.16 -10.17
C LYS A 85 19.39 4.19 -8.68
N ASN A 86 18.18 4.67 -8.33
CA ASN A 86 17.72 4.77 -6.95
C ASN A 86 16.58 3.78 -6.63
N THR A 87 16.43 2.72 -7.42
CA THR A 87 15.39 1.71 -7.23
C THR A 87 15.36 1.16 -5.81
N ASP A 88 16.52 0.85 -5.23
CA ASP A 88 16.59 0.30 -3.87
C ASP A 88 16.02 1.25 -2.84
N GLU A 89 16.25 2.56 -2.98
CA GLU A 89 15.70 3.57 -2.08
C GLU A 89 14.17 3.62 -2.15
N TYR A 90 13.61 3.63 -3.37
CA TYR A 90 12.16 3.69 -3.55
C TYR A 90 11.46 2.44 -3.02
N MET A 91 12.03 1.28 -3.30
CA MET A 91 11.44 0.02 -2.85
C MET A 91 11.59 -0.17 -1.34
N ASP A 92 12.67 0.36 -0.74
CA ASP A 92 12.84 0.33 0.71
C ASP A 92 11.78 1.18 1.41
N ILE A 93 11.50 2.37 0.89
CA ILE A 93 10.43 3.23 1.42
C ILE A 93 9.08 2.52 1.33
N ALA A 94 8.77 1.90 0.20
CA ALA A 94 7.53 1.16 0.00
C ALA A 94 7.39 0.02 1.02
N LYS A 95 8.48 -0.71 1.27
CA LYS A 95 8.52 -1.80 2.23
C LYS A 95 8.24 -1.29 3.65
N LYS A 96 8.85 -0.18 4.03
CA LYS A 96 8.66 0.43 5.36
C LYS A 96 7.21 0.86 5.56
N VAL A 97 6.59 1.43 4.54
CA VAL A 97 5.17 1.83 4.59
C VAL A 97 4.29 0.61 4.87
N SER A 98 4.47 -0.49 4.13
CA SER A 98 3.65 -1.68 4.32
C SER A 98 3.90 -2.36 5.67
N GLU A 99 5.14 -2.41 6.13
CA GLU A 99 5.50 -2.99 7.43
C GLU A 99 4.90 -2.20 8.60
N SER A 100 4.84 -0.87 8.49
CA SER A 100 4.25 -0.03 9.53
C SER A 100 2.78 -0.37 9.76
N ARG A 101 2.05 -0.80 8.72
CA ARG A 101 0.65 -1.20 8.83
C ARG A 101 0.49 -2.50 9.61
N ILE A 102 1.44 -3.42 9.49
CA ILE A 102 1.44 -4.66 10.29
C ILE A 102 1.77 -4.34 11.76
N MET A 103 2.78 -3.52 11.99
CA MET A 103 3.14 -3.08 13.34
C MET A 103 2.01 -2.30 14.02
N GLY A 104 1.24 -1.53 13.25
CA GLY A 104 0.06 -0.84 13.76
C GLY A 104 -1.14 -1.74 14.03
N ARG A 105 -1.03 -3.05 13.76
CA ARG A 105 -2.06 -4.06 14.00
C ARG A 105 -3.35 -3.83 13.22
N VAL A 106 -3.24 -3.18 12.07
CA VAL A 106 -4.37 -2.92 11.16
C VAL A 106 -4.37 -3.84 9.96
N HIS A 107 -3.25 -4.53 9.69
CA HIS A 107 -3.14 -5.49 8.58
C HIS A 107 -2.44 -6.78 8.98
N TYR A 108 -2.81 -7.86 8.30
CA TYR A 108 -2.10 -9.14 8.36
C TYR A 108 -0.98 -9.16 7.31
N VAL A 109 -0.02 -10.08 7.48
CA VAL A 109 1.05 -10.28 6.50
C VAL A 109 0.48 -10.65 5.13
N SER A 110 -0.58 -11.46 5.08
CA SER A 110 -1.24 -11.83 3.83
C SER A 110 -1.90 -10.63 3.13
N ASP A 111 -2.41 -9.64 3.87
CA ASP A 111 -2.93 -8.39 3.30
C ASP A 111 -1.83 -7.64 2.54
N LYS A 112 -0.65 -7.54 3.17
CA LYS A 112 0.53 -6.92 2.58
C LYS A 112 0.97 -7.65 1.32
N LYS A 113 1.13 -8.97 1.40
CA LYS A 113 1.61 -9.78 0.26
C LYS A 113 0.69 -9.68 -0.94
N TYR A 114 -0.61 -9.72 -0.73
CA TYR A 114 -1.57 -9.59 -1.83
C TYR A 114 -1.56 -8.18 -2.41
N GLY A 115 -1.49 -7.15 -1.56
CA GLY A 115 -1.39 -5.76 -2.01
C GLY A 115 -0.16 -5.54 -2.89
N GLU A 116 0.99 -6.07 -2.47
CA GLU A 116 2.22 -5.98 -3.25
C GLU A 116 2.12 -6.72 -4.58
N LYS A 117 1.49 -7.89 -4.58
CA LYS A 117 1.27 -8.67 -5.81
C LYS A 117 0.37 -7.92 -6.79
N LEU A 118 -0.69 -7.27 -6.30
CA LEU A 118 -1.56 -6.44 -7.12
C LEU A 118 -0.80 -5.26 -7.71
N ALA A 119 0.10 -4.64 -6.95
CA ALA A 119 0.93 -3.55 -7.43
C ALA A 119 1.80 -3.99 -8.61
N ASP A 120 2.44 -5.15 -8.51
CA ASP A 120 3.26 -5.70 -9.58
C ASP A 120 2.42 -5.94 -10.85
N GLU A 121 1.22 -6.48 -10.68
CA GLU A 121 0.30 -6.74 -11.79
C GLU A 121 -0.15 -5.46 -12.48
N LEU A 122 -0.58 -4.48 -11.71
CA LEU A 122 -1.01 -3.19 -12.23
C LEU A 122 0.13 -2.46 -12.93
N PHE A 123 1.35 -2.54 -12.40
CA PHE A 123 2.51 -1.94 -13.04
C PHE A 123 2.81 -2.57 -14.40
N ARG A 124 2.69 -3.89 -14.50
CA ARG A 124 2.87 -4.58 -15.80
C ARG A 124 1.83 -4.12 -16.82
N GLN A 125 0.58 -3.94 -16.40
CA GLN A 125 -0.47 -3.45 -17.28
C GLN A 125 -0.19 -2.02 -17.74
N MET A 126 0.32 -1.16 -16.87
CA MET A 126 0.72 0.20 -17.24
C MET A 126 1.82 0.20 -18.29
N LYS A 127 2.82 -0.69 -18.15
CA LYS A 127 3.89 -0.83 -19.14
C LYS A 127 3.37 -1.28 -20.50
N GLY A 128 2.40 -2.19 -20.51
CA GLY A 128 1.81 -2.71 -21.74
C GLY A 128 1.06 -1.65 -22.53
N ASN A 129 0.65 -0.55 -21.90
CA ASN A 129 -0.11 0.54 -22.52
C ASN A 129 0.77 1.75 -22.90
N GLU A 130 2.07 1.65 -22.67
CA GLU A 130 3.04 2.65 -23.10
C GLU A 130 3.59 2.27 -24.49
#